data_8ba15fdd312f9165aa86901ed19273b3
#
_entry.id   8ba15fdd312f9165aa86901ed19273b3
#
_cell.length_a   1.000
_cell.length_b   1.000
_cell.length_c   1.000
_cell.angle_alpha   90.00
_cell.angle_beta   90.00
_cell.angle_gamma   90.00
#
_symmetry.space_group_name_H-M   'P 1'
#
loop_
_entity.id
_entity.type
_entity.pdbx_description
1 polymer ?
#
loop_
_entity_poly.entity_id
_entity_poly.type
_entity_poly.pdbx_seq_one_letter_code
_entity_poly.pdbx_strand_id
1 'polypeptide(L)'
;MHFPKFLKRLFKSLVIGGQSINYIFNGKVSQSDLFEQLMEAGPGSLIIVLITGIAAGTVFNIQVASQLSGMGISGEIGGLLAVGMAREMAPLLTATLMTGKVATAYAAQLGTMKVTEQIDAITMLKTEPVQYLVVPRLLAMVIMSPIQCLLFLSVALWSGQIWSTIFYKVPPIIFWSSVRS
;
A
#
# COMPACT_ATOMS: atom_id res chain seq x y z
N MET A 1 -30.17 27.32 -3.89
CA MET A 1 -29.29 26.68 -2.89
C MET A 1 -27.86 26.67 -3.38
N HIS A 2 -27.00 27.53 -2.82
CA HIS A 2 -25.56 27.55 -3.17
C HIS A 2 -24.87 26.41 -2.41
N PHE A 3 -24.78 25.22 -3.03
CA PHE A 3 -23.92 24.17 -2.51
C PHE A 3 -22.48 24.69 -2.49
N PRO A 4 -21.75 24.64 -1.35
CA PRO A 4 -20.38 25.06 -1.29
C PRO A 4 -19.54 24.29 -2.33
N LYS A 5 -18.63 24.99 -3.00
CA LYS A 5 -17.80 24.43 -4.09
C LYS A 5 -17.10 23.11 -3.69
N PHE A 6 -16.79 22.95 -2.40
CA PHE A 6 -16.23 21.76 -1.80
C PHE A 6 -17.18 20.54 -1.90
N LEU A 7 -18.47 20.71 -1.57
CA LEU A 7 -19.45 19.62 -1.61
C LEU A 7 -19.71 19.12 -3.02
N LYS A 8 -19.71 20.03 -4.02
CA LYS A 8 -19.79 19.66 -5.45
C LYS A 8 -18.58 18.85 -5.91
N ARG A 9 -17.38 19.18 -5.41
CA ARG A 9 -16.16 18.42 -5.73
C ARG A 9 -16.18 17.02 -5.12
N LEU A 10 -16.60 16.89 -3.86
CA LEU A 10 -16.77 15.60 -3.20
C LEU A 10 -17.79 14.74 -3.92
N PHE A 11 -18.94 15.29 -4.27
CA PHE A 11 -19.98 14.56 -5.01
C PHE A 11 -19.46 14.07 -6.38
N LYS A 12 -18.75 14.91 -7.13
CA LYS A 12 -18.12 14.49 -8.40
C LYS A 12 -17.11 13.36 -8.20
N SER A 13 -16.28 13.42 -7.14
CA SER A 13 -15.31 12.35 -6.85
C SER A 13 -16.01 11.03 -6.52
N LEU A 14 -17.11 11.06 -5.77
CA LEU A 14 -17.91 9.87 -5.47
C LEU A 14 -18.57 9.29 -6.73
N VAL A 15 -19.07 10.13 -7.61
CA VAL A 15 -19.66 9.69 -8.89
C VAL A 15 -18.59 9.03 -9.78
N ILE A 16 -17.40 9.62 -9.88
CA ILE A 16 -16.29 9.03 -10.65
C ILE A 16 -15.87 7.69 -10.04
N GLY A 17 -15.80 7.60 -8.71
CA GLY A 17 -15.54 6.33 -8.01
C GLY A 17 -16.59 5.25 -8.32
N GLY A 18 -17.87 5.61 -8.26
CA GLY A 18 -18.97 4.70 -8.61
C GLY A 18 -18.95 4.26 -10.06
N GLN A 19 -18.68 5.17 -10.99
CA GLN A 19 -18.50 4.85 -12.41
C GLN A 19 -17.32 3.90 -12.63
N SER A 20 -16.18 4.14 -11.96
CA SER A 20 -15.01 3.28 -12.06
C SER A 20 -15.32 1.85 -11.61
N ILE A 21 -16.05 1.68 -10.50
CA ILE A 21 -16.49 0.37 -10.02
C ILE A 21 -17.38 -0.34 -11.07
N ASN A 22 -18.33 0.38 -11.66
CA ASN A 22 -19.21 -0.18 -12.70
C ASN A 22 -18.41 -0.62 -13.94
N TYR A 23 -17.41 0.15 -14.38
CA TYR A 23 -16.54 -0.23 -15.50
C TYR A 23 -15.67 -1.44 -15.19
N ILE A 24 -15.21 -1.59 -13.95
CA ILE A 24 -14.45 -2.77 -13.48
C ILE A 24 -15.31 -4.04 -13.63
N PHE A 25 -16.54 -4.00 -13.17
CA PHE A 25 -17.45 -5.16 -13.26
C PHE A 25 -17.85 -5.51 -14.70
N ASN A 26 -17.89 -4.54 -15.59
CA ASN A 26 -18.22 -4.76 -17.01
C ASN A 26 -17.04 -5.25 -17.86
N GLY A 27 -15.86 -5.49 -17.28
CA GLY A 27 -14.71 -6.12 -17.94
C GLY A 27 -14.07 -5.35 -19.09
N LYS A 28 -14.34 -4.04 -19.22
CA LYS A 28 -13.83 -3.18 -20.30
C LYS A 28 -12.51 -2.50 -19.93
N VAL A 29 -11.53 -3.29 -19.49
CA VAL A 29 -10.20 -2.77 -19.12
C VAL A 29 -9.16 -3.28 -20.11
N SER A 30 -8.35 -2.39 -20.67
CA SER A 30 -7.21 -2.75 -21.49
C SER A 30 -6.16 -3.48 -20.66
N GLN A 31 -5.81 -4.70 -21.04
CA GLN A 31 -4.82 -5.50 -20.31
C GLN A 31 -3.42 -4.88 -20.39
N SER A 32 -3.09 -4.25 -21.51
CA SER A 32 -1.81 -3.58 -21.69
C SER A 32 -1.64 -2.40 -20.72
N ASP A 33 -2.68 -1.54 -20.62
CA ASP A 33 -2.65 -0.36 -19.75
C ASP A 33 -2.65 -0.78 -18.28
N LEU A 34 -3.41 -1.83 -17.93
CA LEU A 34 -3.39 -2.38 -16.57
C LEU A 34 -2.01 -2.90 -16.19
N PHE A 35 -1.33 -3.62 -17.10
CA PHE A 35 0.00 -4.15 -16.82
C PHE A 35 1.04 -3.05 -16.59
N GLU A 36 0.99 -1.97 -17.38
CA GLU A 36 1.85 -0.81 -17.20
C GLU A 36 1.63 -0.16 -15.81
N GLN A 37 0.37 0.02 -15.42
CA GLN A 37 0.03 0.58 -14.11
C GLN A 37 0.41 -0.36 -12.94
N LEU A 38 0.34 -1.68 -13.14
CA LEU A 38 0.81 -2.66 -12.15
C LEU A 38 2.32 -2.58 -11.96
N MET A 39 3.09 -2.39 -13.03
CA MET A 39 4.54 -2.21 -12.95
C MET A 39 4.93 -0.90 -12.26
N GLU A 40 4.17 0.17 -12.46
CA GLU A 40 4.39 1.44 -11.78
C GLU A 40 4.02 1.37 -10.29
N ALA A 41 2.86 0.81 -9.97
CA ALA A 41 2.37 0.69 -8.59
C ALA A 41 3.14 -0.34 -7.77
N GLY A 42 3.55 -1.47 -8.37
CA GLY A 42 4.26 -2.56 -7.70
C GLY A 42 5.77 -2.31 -7.61
N PRO A 43 6.55 -2.72 -8.63
CA PRO A 43 8.01 -2.57 -8.63
C PRO A 43 8.47 -1.12 -8.43
N GLY A 44 7.73 -0.15 -8.98
CA GLY A 44 8.04 1.27 -8.84
C GLY A 44 8.06 1.78 -7.39
N SER A 45 7.29 1.18 -6.48
CA SER A 45 7.24 1.56 -5.06
C SER A 45 7.92 0.55 -4.12
N LEU A 46 8.42 -0.58 -4.65
CA LEU A 46 8.97 -1.68 -3.86
C LEU A 46 10.12 -1.25 -2.94
N ILE A 47 11.05 -0.45 -3.44
CA ILE A 47 12.21 -0.01 -2.68
C ILE A 47 11.81 0.74 -1.40
N ILE A 48 10.86 1.67 -1.50
CA ILE A 48 10.41 2.45 -0.34
C ILE A 48 9.66 1.56 0.66
N VAL A 49 8.88 0.59 0.17
CA VAL A 49 8.17 -0.38 1.02
C VAL A 49 9.15 -1.25 1.78
N LEU A 50 10.21 -1.76 1.13
CA LEU A 50 11.23 -2.59 1.77
C LEU A 50 12.03 -1.81 2.81
N ILE A 51 12.52 -0.62 2.48
CA ILE A 51 13.29 0.23 3.42
C ILE A 51 12.43 0.58 4.64
N THR A 52 11.19 0.99 4.43
CA THR A 52 10.28 1.35 5.51
C THR A 52 9.89 0.12 6.34
N GLY A 53 9.72 -1.04 5.71
CA GLY A 53 9.46 -2.31 6.38
C GLY A 53 10.62 -2.73 7.30
N ILE A 54 11.87 -2.63 6.83
CA ILE A 54 13.06 -2.89 7.65
C ILE A 54 13.09 -1.93 8.85
N ALA A 55 12.91 -0.64 8.62
CA ALA A 55 12.96 0.36 9.68
C ALA A 55 11.85 0.16 10.72
N ALA A 56 10.60 -0.01 10.25
CA ALA A 56 9.46 -0.23 11.13
C ALA A 56 9.59 -1.54 11.93
N GLY A 57 9.99 -2.64 11.29
CA GLY A 57 10.22 -3.93 11.94
C GLY A 57 11.31 -3.85 13.00
N THR A 58 12.41 -3.15 12.71
CA THR A 58 13.50 -2.92 13.66
C THR A 58 13.02 -2.12 14.87
N VAL A 59 12.40 -0.97 14.67
CA VAL A 59 11.96 -0.07 15.75
C VAL A 59 10.91 -0.76 16.63
N PHE A 60 9.90 -1.36 16.00
CA PHE A 60 8.84 -2.04 16.75
C PHE A 60 9.37 -3.26 17.51
N ASN A 61 10.29 -4.02 16.91
CA ASN A 61 10.94 -5.14 17.59
C ASN A 61 11.73 -4.71 18.81
N ILE A 62 12.55 -3.67 18.72
CA ILE A 62 13.32 -3.15 19.87
C ILE A 62 12.36 -2.74 20.99
N GLN A 63 11.26 -2.10 20.68
CA GLN A 63 10.27 -1.65 21.65
C GLN A 63 9.57 -2.82 22.34
N VAL A 64 9.12 -3.81 21.58
CA VAL A 64 8.47 -5.04 22.11
C VAL A 64 9.46 -5.88 22.91
N ALA A 65 10.65 -6.11 22.34
CA ALA A 65 11.67 -6.94 22.98
C ALA A 65 12.20 -6.34 24.29
N SER A 66 12.33 -5.03 24.38
CA SER A 66 12.76 -4.37 25.64
C SER A 66 11.73 -4.58 26.76
N GLN A 67 10.45 -4.55 26.45
CA GLN A 67 9.38 -4.77 27.44
C GLN A 67 9.30 -6.25 27.85
N LEU A 68 9.29 -7.19 26.91
CA LEU A 68 9.15 -8.62 27.18
C LEU A 68 10.40 -9.19 27.87
N SER A 69 11.59 -8.74 27.51
CA SER A 69 12.82 -9.18 28.18
C SER A 69 12.87 -8.73 29.64
N GLY A 70 12.37 -7.52 29.94
CA GLY A 70 12.23 -7.04 31.31
C GLY A 70 11.25 -7.86 32.17
N MET A 71 10.29 -8.53 31.54
CA MET A 71 9.32 -9.42 32.18
C MET A 71 9.78 -10.89 32.22
N GLY A 72 10.93 -11.22 31.62
CA GLY A 72 11.45 -12.59 31.57
C GLY A 72 10.79 -13.52 30.54
N ILE A 73 9.98 -12.98 29.62
CA ILE A 73 9.22 -13.74 28.60
C ILE A 73 9.74 -13.50 27.18
N SER A 74 11.04 -13.52 27.02
CA SER A 74 11.70 -13.25 25.73
C SER A 74 11.33 -14.23 24.61
N GLY A 75 10.77 -15.39 24.92
CA GLY A 75 10.31 -16.37 23.94
C GLY A 75 9.12 -15.91 23.10
N GLU A 76 8.31 -14.97 23.58
CA GLU A 76 7.09 -14.48 22.93
C GLU A 76 7.31 -13.24 22.02
N ILE A 77 8.54 -12.76 21.90
CA ILE A 77 8.87 -11.56 21.12
C ILE A 77 8.40 -11.70 19.66
N GLY A 78 8.64 -12.86 19.04
CA GLY A 78 8.27 -13.11 17.64
C GLY A 78 6.77 -13.05 17.41
N GLY A 79 5.99 -13.71 18.28
CA GLY A 79 4.53 -13.76 18.17
C GLY A 79 3.89 -12.38 18.34
N LEU A 80 4.31 -11.63 19.36
CA LEU A 80 3.77 -10.30 19.61
C LEU A 80 4.13 -9.32 18.49
N LEU A 81 5.37 -9.41 17.96
CA LEU A 81 5.79 -8.65 16.80
C LEU A 81 4.92 -8.99 15.58
N ALA A 82 4.73 -10.27 15.31
CA ALA A 82 3.95 -10.72 14.14
C ALA A 82 2.50 -10.23 14.20
N VAL A 83 1.84 -10.41 15.34
CA VAL A 83 0.46 -9.96 15.54
C VAL A 83 0.32 -8.45 15.42
N GLY A 84 1.16 -7.67 16.09
CA GLY A 84 1.13 -6.21 16.04
C GLY A 84 1.41 -5.65 14.64
N MET A 85 2.41 -6.23 13.95
CA MET A 85 2.73 -5.84 12.58
C MET A 85 1.63 -6.24 11.58
N ALA A 86 1.09 -7.45 11.67
CA ALA A 86 0.09 -7.94 10.72
C ALA A 86 -1.26 -7.23 10.87
N ARG A 87 -1.70 -6.98 12.09
CA ARG A 87 -3.03 -6.40 12.35
C ARG A 87 -3.11 -4.90 12.12
N GLU A 88 -2.05 -4.18 12.46
CA GLU A 88 -2.11 -2.72 12.49
C GLU A 88 -1.02 -2.05 11.65
N MET A 89 0.25 -2.33 11.92
CA MET A 89 1.36 -1.57 11.36
C MET A 89 1.56 -1.80 9.86
N ALA A 90 1.56 -3.05 9.39
CA ALA A 90 1.82 -3.35 7.99
C ALA A 90 0.72 -2.80 7.07
N PRO A 91 -0.59 -3.00 7.33
CA PRO A 91 -1.63 -2.42 6.50
C PRO A 91 -1.63 -0.89 6.51
N LEU A 92 -1.47 -0.28 7.68
CA LEU A 92 -1.50 1.18 7.84
C LEU A 92 -0.32 1.85 7.14
N LEU A 93 0.91 1.37 7.37
CA LEU A 93 2.10 1.93 6.76
C LEU A 93 2.13 1.70 5.25
N THR A 94 1.77 0.51 4.78
CA THR A 94 1.69 0.22 3.35
C THR A 94 0.65 1.11 2.66
N ALA A 95 -0.54 1.28 3.22
CA ALA A 95 -1.57 2.17 2.68
C ALA A 95 -1.08 3.62 2.61
N THR A 96 -0.39 4.09 3.64
CA THR A 96 0.20 5.44 3.68
C THR A 96 1.26 5.63 2.60
N LEU A 97 2.16 4.65 2.42
CA LEU A 97 3.20 4.67 1.38
C LEU A 97 2.60 4.65 -0.02
N MET A 98 1.61 3.78 -0.26
CA MET A 98 0.91 3.69 -1.55
C MET A 98 0.19 5.00 -1.88
N THR A 99 -0.49 5.59 -0.92
CA THR A 99 -1.16 6.88 -1.11
C THR A 99 -0.16 8.01 -1.34
N GLY A 100 0.89 8.07 -0.54
CA GLY A 100 1.91 9.12 -0.62
C GLY A 100 2.71 9.09 -1.92
N LYS A 101 3.05 7.91 -2.44
CA LYS A 101 3.84 7.77 -3.66
C LYS A 101 3.00 7.55 -4.91
N VAL A 102 2.20 6.49 -4.92
CA VAL A 102 1.51 6.03 -6.14
C VAL A 102 0.31 6.92 -6.47
N ALA A 103 -0.59 7.15 -5.50
CA ALA A 103 -1.76 7.97 -5.76
C ALA A 103 -1.39 9.43 -6.07
N THR A 104 -0.34 9.95 -5.43
CA THR A 104 0.16 11.32 -5.73
C THR A 104 0.76 11.40 -7.13
N ALA A 105 1.53 10.40 -7.56
CA ALA A 105 2.06 10.32 -8.92
C ALA A 105 0.94 10.26 -9.96
N TYR A 106 -0.08 9.44 -9.74
CA TYR A 106 -1.25 9.36 -10.62
C TYR A 106 -2.03 10.67 -10.69
N ALA A 107 -2.20 11.34 -9.56
CA ALA A 107 -2.86 12.65 -9.53
C ALA A 107 -2.07 13.70 -10.31
N ALA A 108 -0.74 13.71 -10.20
CA ALA A 108 0.13 14.60 -10.95
C ALA A 108 0.08 14.32 -12.47
N GLN A 109 0.14 13.05 -12.88
CA GLN A 109 0.02 12.66 -14.28
C GLN A 109 -1.33 13.10 -14.87
N LEU A 110 -2.44 12.82 -14.20
CA LEU A 110 -3.76 13.25 -14.65
C LEU A 110 -3.89 14.78 -14.70
N GLY A 111 -3.27 15.48 -13.75
CA GLY A 111 -3.19 16.93 -13.74
C GLY A 111 -2.46 17.48 -14.97
N THR A 112 -1.31 16.90 -15.31
CA THR A 112 -0.54 17.27 -16.52
C THR A 112 -1.33 16.99 -17.79
N MET A 113 -1.95 15.81 -17.92
CA MET A 113 -2.79 15.46 -19.07
C MET A 113 -3.98 16.42 -19.25
N LYS A 114 -4.51 16.97 -18.17
CA LYS A 114 -5.60 17.97 -18.25
C LYS A 114 -5.10 19.33 -18.73
N VAL A 115 -3.93 19.76 -18.27
CA VAL A 115 -3.33 21.05 -18.69
C VAL A 115 -2.88 21.01 -20.14
N THR A 116 -2.42 19.86 -20.62
CA THR A 116 -1.99 19.65 -22.03
C THR A 116 -3.14 19.25 -22.97
N GLU A 117 -4.39 19.35 -22.53
CA GLU A 117 -5.61 19.06 -23.31
C GLU A 117 -5.72 17.60 -23.82
N GLN A 118 -4.87 16.68 -23.33
CA GLN A 118 -4.88 15.26 -23.74
C GLN A 118 -6.19 14.57 -23.36
N ILE A 119 -6.79 14.93 -22.21
CA ILE A 119 -8.09 14.39 -21.79
C ILE A 119 -9.21 14.84 -22.73
N ASP A 120 -9.14 16.06 -23.20
CA ASP A 120 -10.13 16.62 -24.12
C ASP A 120 -10.00 15.97 -25.53
N ALA A 121 -8.76 15.69 -25.97
CA ALA A 121 -8.51 14.92 -27.19
C ALA A 121 -9.07 13.49 -27.13
N ILE A 122 -8.90 12.77 -26.00
CA ILE A 122 -9.46 11.44 -25.77
C ILE A 122 -11.00 11.49 -25.84
N THR A 123 -11.60 12.52 -25.27
CA THR A 123 -13.06 12.71 -25.28
C THR A 123 -13.56 12.96 -26.73
N MET A 124 -12.83 13.69 -27.55
CA MET A 124 -13.16 13.90 -28.96
C MET A 124 -13.13 12.60 -29.79
N LEU A 125 -12.28 11.65 -29.40
CA LEU A 125 -12.22 10.30 -29.99
C LEU A 125 -13.36 9.38 -29.51
N LYS A 126 -14.38 9.93 -28.81
CA LYS A 126 -15.53 9.19 -28.23
C LYS A 126 -15.12 8.11 -27.22
N THR A 127 -13.94 8.23 -26.61
CA THR A 127 -13.48 7.33 -25.57
C THR A 127 -13.77 7.96 -24.20
N GLU A 128 -14.34 7.18 -23.29
CA GLU A 128 -14.65 7.63 -21.93
C GLU A 128 -13.36 7.80 -21.10
N PRO A 129 -12.96 9.05 -20.72
CA PRO A 129 -11.69 9.27 -20.03
C PRO A 129 -11.59 8.54 -18.69
N VAL A 130 -12.70 8.37 -17.96
CA VAL A 130 -12.72 7.66 -16.69
C VAL A 130 -12.35 6.20 -16.89
N GLN A 131 -12.94 5.54 -17.89
CA GLN A 131 -12.66 4.14 -18.19
C GLN A 131 -11.21 3.93 -18.61
N TYR A 132 -10.67 4.81 -19.45
CA TYR A 132 -9.34 4.66 -20.02
C TYR A 132 -8.21 5.07 -19.05
N LEU A 133 -8.40 6.15 -18.28
CA LEU A 133 -7.33 6.70 -17.44
C LEU A 133 -7.43 6.30 -15.96
N VAL A 134 -8.65 6.24 -15.41
CA VAL A 134 -8.83 6.07 -13.96
C VAL A 134 -8.93 4.60 -13.57
N VAL A 135 -9.69 3.81 -14.34
CA VAL A 135 -9.96 2.40 -14.01
C VAL A 135 -8.70 1.54 -13.92
N PRO A 136 -7.76 1.55 -14.88
CA PRO A 136 -6.55 0.74 -14.81
C PRO A 136 -5.68 1.11 -13.59
N ARG A 137 -5.60 2.40 -13.26
CA ARG A 137 -4.84 2.89 -12.11
C ARG A 137 -5.42 2.44 -10.76
N LEU A 138 -6.74 2.54 -10.62
CA LEU A 138 -7.43 2.05 -9.42
C LEU A 138 -7.26 0.54 -9.24
N LEU A 139 -7.44 -0.23 -10.31
CA LEU A 139 -7.23 -1.68 -10.28
C LEU A 139 -5.79 -2.04 -9.89
N ALA A 140 -4.82 -1.37 -10.47
CA ALA A 140 -3.41 -1.59 -10.14
C ALA A 140 -3.14 -1.34 -8.65
N MET A 141 -3.67 -0.28 -8.06
CA MET A 141 -3.52 0.01 -6.63
C MET A 141 -4.21 -1.06 -5.77
N VAL A 142 -5.44 -1.47 -6.11
CA VAL A 142 -6.18 -2.49 -5.35
C VAL A 142 -5.48 -3.84 -5.36
N ILE A 143 -4.91 -4.24 -6.50
CA ILE A 143 -4.18 -5.51 -6.64
C ILE A 143 -2.82 -5.45 -5.95
N MET A 144 -2.08 -4.35 -6.11
CA MET A 144 -0.71 -4.24 -5.60
C MET A 144 -0.64 -3.95 -4.10
N SER A 145 -1.64 -3.29 -3.52
CA SER A 145 -1.60 -2.95 -2.08
C SER A 145 -1.51 -4.17 -1.16
N PRO A 146 -2.29 -5.26 -1.31
CA PRO A 146 -2.13 -6.43 -0.46
C PRO A 146 -0.80 -7.17 -0.70
N ILE A 147 -0.31 -7.20 -1.95
CA ILE A 147 0.98 -7.81 -2.27
C ILE A 147 2.12 -7.05 -1.56
N GLN A 148 2.10 -5.74 -1.63
CA GLN A 148 3.10 -4.91 -0.94
C GLN A 148 2.97 -4.97 0.58
N CYS A 149 1.76 -5.12 1.12
CA CYS A 149 1.54 -5.32 2.54
C CYS A 149 2.18 -6.62 3.02
N LEU A 150 2.05 -7.72 2.26
CA LEU A 150 2.71 -8.99 2.57
C LEU A 150 4.25 -8.89 2.47
N LEU A 151 4.77 -8.19 1.48
CA LEU A 151 6.21 -7.94 1.36
C LEU A 151 6.74 -7.10 2.52
N PHE A 152 6.02 -6.03 2.86
CA PHE A 152 6.35 -5.20 4.02
C PHE A 152 6.40 -6.02 5.31
N LEU A 153 5.36 -6.81 5.58
CA LEU A 153 5.28 -7.67 6.77
C LEU A 153 6.43 -8.68 6.81
N SER A 154 6.71 -9.35 5.68
CA SER A 154 7.80 -10.32 5.59
C SER A 154 9.14 -9.71 5.95
N VAL A 155 9.46 -8.56 5.36
CA VAL A 155 10.74 -7.86 5.60
C VAL A 155 10.82 -7.30 7.02
N ALA A 156 9.69 -6.82 7.56
CA ALA A 156 9.62 -6.33 8.93
C ALA A 156 9.88 -7.45 9.96
N LEU A 157 9.32 -8.64 9.74
CA LEU A 157 9.57 -9.81 10.59
C LEU A 157 11.03 -10.29 10.49
N TRP A 158 11.60 -10.32 9.28
CA TRP A 158 13.00 -10.67 9.08
C TRP A 158 13.94 -9.70 9.78
N SER A 159 13.73 -8.40 9.64
CA SER A 159 14.54 -7.41 10.35
C SER A 159 14.38 -7.54 11.87
N GLY A 160 13.16 -7.73 12.36
CA GLY A 160 12.89 -7.96 13.78
C GLY A 160 13.61 -9.19 14.32
N GLN A 161 13.60 -10.30 13.61
CA GLN A 161 14.32 -11.52 13.99
C GLN A 161 15.82 -11.29 14.11
N ILE A 162 16.45 -10.59 13.15
CA ILE A 162 17.88 -10.28 13.19
C ILE A 162 18.23 -9.50 14.45
N TRP A 163 17.48 -8.43 14.74
CA TRP A 163 17.72 -7.59 15.92
C TRP A 163 17.43 -8.31 17.24
N SER A 164 16.39 -9.18 17.30
CA SER A 164 16.13 -10.02 18.47
C SER A 164 17.30 -10.97 18.79
N THR A 165 17.91 -11.53 17.75
CA THR A 165 19.06 -12.40 17.92
C THR A 165 20.31 -11.64 18.40
N ILE A 166 20.58 -10.47 17.82
CA ILE A 166 21.79 -9.68 18.14
C ILE A 166 21.72 -9.09 19.56
N PHE A 167 20.63 -8.43 19.91
CA PHE A 167 20.52 -7.68 21.16
C PHE A 167 19.97 -8.48 22.34
N TYR A 168 18.99 -9.37 22.07
CA TYR A 168 18.29 -10.10 23.13
C TYR A 168 18.65 -11.59 23.17
N LYS A 169 19.60 -12.03 22.33
CA LYS A 169 20.09 -13.42 22.24
C LYS A 169 18.98 -14.45 22.08
N VAL A 170 17.86 -14.07 21.47
CA VAL A 170 16.75 -14.97 21.18
C VAL A 170 17.12 -15.83 19.96
N PRO A 171 17.18 -17.15 20.08
CA PRO A 171 17.47 -18.04 18.96
C PRO A 171 16.42 -17.90 17.84
N PRO A 172 16.81 -17.93 16.55
CA PRO A 172 15.86 -17.84 15.43
C PRO A 172 14.72 -18.88 15.50
N ILE A 173 15.04 -20.07 15.98
CA ILE A 173 14.04 -21.15 16.13
C ILE A 173 12.93 -20.77 17.11
N ILE A 174 13.26 -20.17 18.25
CA ILE A 174 12.29 -19.71 19.24
C ILE A 174 11.47 -18.56 18.69
N PHE A 175 12.11 -17.61 18.02
CA PHE A 175 11.42 -16.48 17.38
C PHE A 175 10.36 -16.96 16.37
N TRP A 176 10.73 -17.84 15.43
CA TRP A 176 9.81 -18.33 14.41
C TRP A 176 8.77 -19.33 14.95
N SER A 177 9.05 -20.08 16.02
CA SER A 177 8.03 -20.89 16.67
C SER A 177 6.93 -20.05 17.32
N SER A 178 7.32 -18.94 17.95
CA SER A 178 6.38 -17.96 18.53
C SER A 178 5.56 -17.21 17.47
N VAL A 179 6.10 -16.96 16.28
CA VAL A 179 5.34 -16.38 15.14
C VAL A 179 4.25 -17.34 14.64
N ARG A 180 4.44 -18.65 14.78
CA ARG A 180 3.49 -19.68 14.31
C ARG A 180 2.41 -20.06 15.33
N SER A 181 2.62 -19.75 16.59
CA SER A 181 1.65 -20.01 17.68
C SER A 181 0.50 -19.00 17.63
#